data_44c23fb2c6901d86dff0bab5d9424291
#
_entry.id   44c23fb2c6901d86dff0bab5d9424291
#
_cell.length_a   1.000
_cell.length_b   1.000
_cell.length_c   1.000
_cell.angle_alpha   90.00
_cell.angle_beta   90.00
_cell.angle_gamma   90.00
#
_symmetry.space_group_name_H-M   'P 1'
#
loop_
_entity.id
_entity.type
_entity.pdbx_description
1 polymer ?
#
loop_
_entity_poly.entity_id
_entity_poly.type
_entity_poly.pdbx_seq_one_letter_code
_entity_poly.pdbx_strand_id
1 'polypeptide(L)'
;MKDKFSRINTEFYKNFPEIYLRPSRVNKFLNKYTNEVEKEIKNKFLNLKLDKDFVIYANGGFGRKEIFPISDIDISIVEKNKSKDFKNLEEFISFLWDQGYKVGHSVRTISDIKKISKSDLKEYTSYLTRRPIISTNEMDKKINYALSTLWTKNNFYNAKYVEQQQRHSEFFSTAYNLEPDLKESPGTLRDFQSALWILQHCFDLKTVDEISKSRIFNGELNDAIDAYNFIKSLRFATNLSTNKNRLDFEAQIEISKKAK
;
A
#
# COMPACT_ATOMS: atom_id res chain seq x y z
N MET A 1 16.54 -10.12 -16.92
CA MET A 1 15.34 -10.92 -16.60
C MET A 1 14.10 -10.10 -16.92
N LYS A 2 13.17 -10.61 -17.71
CA LYS A 2 11.89 -9.89 -17.91
C LYS A 2 11.16 -9.94 -16.58
N ASP A 3 10.82 -8.76 -16.08
CA ASP A 3 10.04 -8.53 -14.88
C ASP A 3 8.87 -9.52 -14.81
N LYS A 4 8.71 -10.18 -13.68
CA LYS A 4 7.62 -11.16 -13.45
C LYS A 4 6.25 -10.49 -13.62
N PHE A 5 6.15 -9.22 -13.25
CA PHE A 5 5.00 -8.39 -13.51
C PHE A 5 4.74 -8.24 -15.03
N SER A 6 5.78 -8.12 -15.87
CA SER A 6 5.63 -8.03 -17.32
C SER A 6 5.10 -9.32 -17.95
N ARG A 7 5.36 -10.50 -17.36
CA ARG A 7 4.80 -11.78 -17.81
C ARG A 7 3.31 -11.89 -17.46
N ILE A 8 2.96 -11.63 -16.22
CA ILE A 8 1.56 -11.60 -15.77
C ILE A 8 0.80 -10.54 -16.56
N ASN A 9 1.45 -9.41 -16.81
CA ASN A 9 0.95 -8.30 -17.59
C ASN A 9 0.67 -8.69 -19.05
N THR A 10 1.61 -9.35 -19.72
CA THR A 10 1.45 -9.76 -21.12
C THR A 10 0.29 -10.75 -21.27
N GLU A 11 0.14 -11.68 -20.34
CA GLU A 11 -0.96 -12.64 -20.33
C GLU A 11 -2.29 -11.96 -20.03
N PHE A 12 -2.29 -11.02 -19.11
CA PHE A 12 -3.46 -10.23 -18.73
C PHE A 12 -3.93 -9.30 -19.85
N TYR A 13 -3.01 -8.63 -20.55
CA TYR A 13 -3.30 -7.80 -21.71
C TYR A 13 -3.90 -8.57 -22.87
N LYS A 14 -3.40 -9.76 -23.15
CA LYS A 14 -3.91 -10.61 -24.22
C LYS A 14 -5.34 -11.07 -23.99
N ASN A 15 -5.69 -11.30 -22.73
CA ASN A 15 -6.96 -11.90 -22.35
C ASN A 15 -8.04 -10.87 -22.00
N PHE A 16 -7.67 -9.59 -21.73
CA PHE A 16 -8.62 -8.61 -21.18
C PHE A 16 -8.35 -7.17 -21.61
N PRO A 17 -8.42 -6.83 -22.89
CA PRO A 17 -8.19 -5.44 -23.36
C PRO A 17 -9.19 -4.42 -22.76
N GLU A 18 -10.37 -4.87 -22.30
CA GLU A 18 -11.45 -4.02 -21.76
C GLU A 18 -11.33 -3.70 -20.26
N ILE A 19 -10.27 -4.16 -19.57
CA ILE A 19 -10.16 -4.09 -18.10
C ILE A 19 -9.84 -2.70 -17.58
N TYR A 20 -9.19 -1.90 -18.39
CA TYR A 20 -8.53 -0.67 -17.96
C TYR A 20 -9.43 0.31 -17.18
N LEU A 21 -10.72 0.34 -17.48
CA LEU A 21 -11.66 1.27 -16.88
C LEU A 21 -12.80 0.59 -16.11
N ARG A 22 -12.69 -0.70 -15.80
CA ARG A 22 -13.67 -1.40 -14.95
C ARG A 22 -13.13 -1.61 -13.54
N PRO A 23 -13.48 -0.76 -12.57
CA PRO A 23 -12.90 -0.78 -11.22
C PRO A 23 -12.96 -2.15 -10.52
N SER A 24 -14.07 -2.87 -10.65
CA SER A 24 -14.25 -4.20 -10.05
C SER A 24 -13.24 -5.23 -10.59
N ARG A 25 -12.92 -5.17 -11.88
CA ARG A 25 -11.94 -6.07 -12.51
C ARG A 25 -10.51 -5.71 -12.12
N VAL A 26 -10.17 -4.42 -12.08
CA VAL A 26 -8.88 -3.94 -11.60
C VAL A 26 -8.66 -4.34 -10.14
N ASN A 27 -9.64 -4.14 -9.27
CA ASN A 27 -9.55 -4.56 -7.87
C ASN A 27 -9.34 -6.09 -7.73
N LYS A 28 -10.09 -6.89 -8.51
CA LYS A 28 -9.93 -8.34 -8.53
C LYS A 28 -8.52 -8.76 -8.99
N PHE A 29 -7.99 -8.08 -10.00
CA PHE A 29 -6.63 -8.34 -10.47
C PHE A 29 -5.58 -7.98 -9.43
N LEU A 30 -5.63 -6.76 -8.85
CA LEU A 30 -4.68 -6.32 -7.84
C LEU A 30 -4.67 -7.27 -6.63
N ASN A 31 -5.85 -7.72 -6.19
CA ASN A 31 -5.97 -8.71 -5.13
C ASN A 31 -5.33 -10.05 -5.51
N LYS A 32 -5.63 -10.58 -6.70
CA LYS A 32 -5.07 -11.86 -7.18
C LYS A 32 -3.55 -11.77 -7.26
N TYR A 33 -3.04 -10.73 -7.91
CA TYR A 33 -1.59 -10.52 -8.07
C TYR A 33 -0.89 -10.41 -6.70
N THR A 34 -1.45 -9.59 -5.80
CA THR A 34 -0.90 -9.45 -4.45
C THR A 34 -0.87 -10.77 -3.69
N ASN A 35 -1.91 -11.60 -3.81
CA ASN A 35 -1.96 -12.91 -3.16
C ASN A 35 -0.91 -13.88 -3.72
N GLU A 36 -0.61 -13.83 -5.02
CA GLU A 36 0.45 -14.63 -5.64
C GLU A 36 1.82 -14.22 -5.12
N VAL A 37 2.11 -12.91 -5.08
CA VAL A 37 3.34 -12.37 -4.50
C VAL A 37 3.49 -12.76 -3.03
N GLU A 38 2.42 -12.62 -2.25
CA GLU A 38 2.40 -12.99 -0.83
C GLU A 38 2.69 -14.48 -0.62
N LYS A 39 2.12 -15.33 -1.45
CA LYS A 39 2.35 -16.79 -1.39
C LYS A 39 3.83 -17.13 -1.61
N GLU A 40 4.49 -16.48 -2.55
CA GLU A 40 5.92 -16.69 -2.81
C GLU A 40 6.79 -16.22 -1.65
N ILE A 41 6.51 -15.01 -1.14
CA ILE A 41 7.19 -14.44 0.03
C ILE A 41 7.04 -15.39 1.22
N LYS A 42 5.82 -15.82 1.50
CA LYS A 42 5.52 -16.73 2.60
C LYS A 42 6.25 -18.07 2.47
N ASN A 43 6.22 -18.69 1.28
CA ASN A 43 6.87 -19.97 1.05
C ASN A 43 8.39 -19.87 1.24
N LYS A 44 9.05 -18.84 0.67
CA LYS A 44 10.51 -18.66 0.85
C LYS A 44 10.87 -18.41 2.30
N PHE A 45 10.09 -17.58 3.01
CA PHE A 45 10.31 -17.26 4.41
C PHE A 45 10.23 -18.51 5.31
N LEU A 46 9.23 -19.36 5.09
CA LEU A 46 9.06 -20.63 5.82
C LEU A 46 10.14 -21.65 5.46
N ASN A 47 10.51 -21.76 4.18
CA ASN A 47 11.57 -22.68 3.74
C ASN A 47 12.92 -22.37 4.38
N LEU A 48 13.21 -21.09 4.62
CA LEU A 48 14.39 -20.63 5.35
C LEU A 48 14.22 -20.68 6.88
N LYS A 49 13.07 -21.16 7.38
CA LYS A 49 12.76 -21.30 8.82
C LYS A 49 12.86 -19.97 9.60
N LEU A 50 12.64 -18.84 8.90
CA LEU A 50 12.72 -17.50 9.49
C LEU A 50 11.57 -17.23 10.47
N ASP A 51 10.46 -17.95 10.34
CA ASP A 51 9.30 -17.85 11.22
C ASP A 51 9.58 -18.21 12.68
N LYS A 52 10.72 -18.84 12.99
CA LYS A 52 11.16 -19.10 14.36
C LYS A 52 11.54 -17.81 15.08
N ASP A 53 12.31 -16.94 14.42
CA ASP A 53 12.93 -15.76 15.00
C ASP A 53 12.27 -14.46 14.58
N PHE A 54 11.54 -14.46 13.46
CA PHE A 54 10.95 -13.27 12.87
C PHE A 54 9.46 -13.44 12.58
N VAL A 55 8.77 -12.31 12.48
CA VAL A 55 7.46 -12.19 11.84
C VAL A 55 7.57 -11.21 10.68
N ILE A 56 6.69 -11.34 9.69
CA ILE A 56 6.70 -10.50 8.49
C ILE A 56 5.32 -9.90 8.24
N TYR A 57 5.30 -8.61 7.92
CA TYR A 57 4.12 -7.83 7.59
C TYR A 57 4.24 -7.19 6.22
N ALA A 58 3.12 -7.11 5.52
CA ALA A 58 2.95 -6.29 4.34
C ALA A 58 2.53 -4.87 4.75
N ASN A 59 3.17 -3.86 4.17
CA ASN A 59 2.90 -2.46 4.43
C ASN A 59 2.43 -1.74 3.16
N GLY A 60 2.03 -0.48 3.28
CA GLY A 60 1.71 0.38 2.17
C GLY A 60 0.70 -0.22 1.18
N GLY A 61 0.98 -0.15 -0.11
CA GLY A 61 0.17 -0.76 -1.18
C GLY A 61 0.07 -2.27 -1.05
N PHE A 62 1.16 -2.93 -0.68
CA PHE A 62 1.16 -4.38 -0.44
C PHE A 62 0.25 -4.77 0.73
N GLY A 63 0.28 -3.99 1.81
CA GLY A 63 -0.61 -4.18 2.97
C GLY A 63 -2.10 -4.10 2.59
N ARG A 64 -2.46 -3.14 1.75
CA ARG A 64 -3.85 -2.92 1.27
C ARG A 64 -4.27 -3.86 0.13
N LYS A 65 -3.39 -4.76 -0.32
CA LYS A 65 -3.59 -5.60 -1.50
C LYS A 65 -3.73 -4.81 -2.81
N GLU A 66 -2.96 -3.75 -2.92
CA GLU A 66 -2.95 -2.80 -4.03
C GLU A 66 -1.55 -2.66 -4.63
N ILE A 67 -0.91 -3.76 -5.03
CA ILE A 67 0.35 -3.72 -5.78
C ILE A 67 0.05 -3.32 -7.22
N PHE A 68 0.32 -2.06 -7.56
CA PHE A 68 0.23 -1.58 -8.93
C PHE A 68 1.48 -1.96 -9.74
N PRO A 69 1.43 -1.86 -11.08
CA PRO A 69 2.53 -2.28 -11.98
C PRO A 69 3.90 -1.72 -11.63
N ILE A 70 3.97 -0.48 -11.13
CA ILE A 70 5.21 0.20 -10.76
C ILE A 70 5.40 0.34 -9.25
N SER A 71 4.55 -0.33 -8.46
CA SER A 71 4.63 -0.25 -7.00
C SER A 71 5.80 -1.06 -6.46
N ASP A 72 6.42 -0.52 -5.42
CA ASP A 72 7.32 -1.27 -4.58
C ASP A 72 6.53 -2.27 -3.70
N ILE A 73 7.21 -3.31 -3.25
CA ILE A 73 6.72 -4.24 -2.24
C ILE A 73 7.31 -3.82 -0.91
N ASP A 74 6.48 -3.22 -0.06
CA ASP A 74 6.90 -2.76 1.26
C ASP A 74 6.66 -3.84 2.30
N ILE A 75 7.71 -4.29 2.99
CA ILE A 75 7.66 -5.29 4.05
C ILE A 75 8.35 -4.83 5.32
N SER A 76 7.77 -5.19 6.45
CA SER A 76 8.41 -5.05 7.76
C SER A 76 8.66 -6.43 8.35
N ILE A 77 9.91 -6.70 8.67
CA ILE A 77 10.35 -7.91 9.35
C ILE A 77 10.62 -7.52 10.80
N VAL A 78 9.94 -8.18 11.73
CA VAL A 78 10.05 -7.85 13.16
C VAL A 78 10.65 -9.02 13.90
N GLU A 79 11.73 -8.75 14.61
CA GLU A 79 12.44 -9.72 15.42
C GLU A 79 11.62 -10.08 16.66
N LYS A 80 11.42 -11.39 16.89
CA LYS A 80 10.70 -11.90 18.09
C LYS A 80 11.60 -11.90 19.32
N ASN A 81 12.83 -12.38 19.13
CA ASN A 81 13.86 -12.49 20.15
C ASN A 81 15.18 -12.08 19.49
N LYS A 82 16.25 -11.83 20.28
CA LYS A 82 17.57 -11.59 19.70
C LYS A 82 17.96 -12.78 18.80
N SER A 83 17.77 -12.58 17.51
CA SER A 83 18.11 -13.58 16.50
C SER A 83 19.61 -13.60 16.26
N LYS A 84 20.11 -14.79 15.90
CA LYS A 84 21.48 -14.98 15.41
C LYS A 84 21.52 -15.37 13.94
N ASP A 85 20.36 -15.58 13.32
CA ASP A 85 20.27 -16.13 11.96
C ASP A 85 20.02 -15.04 10.91
N PHE A 86 20.94 -14.07 10.85
CA PHE A 86 20.91 -13.05 9.83
C PHE A 86 21.26 -13.57 8.43
N LYS A 87 22.00 -14.69 8.33
CA LYS A 87 22.39 -15.26 7.03
C LYS A 87 21.17 -15.70 6.22
N ASN A 88 20.23 -16.40 6.85
CA ASN A 88 19.00 -16.80 6.18
C ASN A 88 18.11 -15.59 5.84
N LEU A 89 18.17 -14.54 6.66
CA LEU A 89 17.47 -13.28 6.39
C LEU A 89 18.04 -12.55 5.16
N GLU A 90 19.38 -12.49 5.04
CA GLU A 90 20.05 -11.93 3.87
C GLU A 90 19.71 -12.73 2.61
N GLU A 91 19.70 -14.06 2.68
CA GLU A 91 19.27 -14.94 1.58
C GLU A 91 17.80 -14.65 1.18
N PHE A 92 16.93 -14.42 2.14
CA PHE A 92 15.54 -14.07 1.88
C PHE A 92 15.41 -12.74 1.13
N ILE A 93 16.12 -11.70 1.57
CA ILE A 93 16.10 -10.39 0.91
C ILE A 93 16.70 -10.48 -0.51
N SER A 94 17.82 -11.17 -0.67
CA SER A 94 18.43 -11.40 -1.99
C SER A 94 17.47 -12.12 -2.93
N PHE A 95 16.76 -13.14 -2.43
CA PHE A 95 15.74 -13.83 -3.20
C PHE A 95 14.66 -12.87 -3.73
N LEU A 96 14.18 -11.92 -2.92
CA LEU A 96 13.17 -10.96 -3.36
C LEU A 96 13.66 -10.07 -4.50
N TRP A 97 14.91 -9.62 -4.43
CA TRP A 97 15.53 -8.84 -5.52
C TRP A 97 15.74 -9.68 -6.78
N ASP A 98 16.17 -10.93 -6.64
CA ASP A 98 16.37 -11.86 -7.75
C ASP A 98 15.07 -12.20 -8.49
N GLN A 99 13.92 -12.12 -7.81
CA GLN A 99 12.62 -12.22 -8.46
C GLN A 99 12.24 -10.96 -9.28
N GLY A 100 13.05 -9.89 -9.22
CA GLY A 100 12.80 -8.64 -9.93
C GLY A 100 11.84 -7.70 -9.21
N TYR A 101 11.55 -7.94 -7.92
CA TYR A 101 10.73 -7.02 -7.13
C TYR A 101 11.52 -5.79 -6.72
N LYS A 102 10.88 -4.62 -6.79
CA LYS A 102 11.36 -3.44 -6.06
C LYS A 102 10.89 -3.58 -4.62
N VAL A 103 11.82 -3.79 -3.70
CA VAL A 103 11.52 -4.11 -2.30
C VAL A 103 11.96 -2.97 -1.40
N GLY A 104 10.99 -2.35 -0.72
CA GLY A 104 11.23 -1.58 0.49
C GLY A 104 11.15 -2.52 1.69
N HIS A 105 12.22 -2.64 2.47
CA HIS A 105 12.19 -3.51 3.64
C HIS A 105 12.80 -2.85 4.87
N SER A 106 12.33 -3.28 6.03
CA SER A 106 12.93 -2.93 7.32
C SER A 106 13.01 -4.15 8.22
N VAL A 107 14.09 -4.27 8.97
CA VAL A 107 14.27 -5.30 10.01
C VAL A 107 14.41 -4.58 11.34
N ARG A 108 13.49 -4.82 12.28
CA ARG A 108 13.42 -4.04 13.53
C ARG A 108 12.96 -4.89 14.71
N THR A 109 13.40 -4.48 15.89
CA THR A 109 12.80 -4.91 17.15
C THR A 109 11.54 -4.07 17.46
N ILE A 110 10.73 -4.52 18.41
CA ILE A 110 9.57 -3.72 18.89
C ILE A 110 10.02 -2.39 19.48
N SER A 111 11.19 -2.36 20.14
CA SER A 111 11.79 -1.14 20.68
C SER A 111 12.12 -0.13 19.59
N ASP A 112 12.70 -0.60 18.47
CA ASP A 112 13.01 0.25 17.32
C ASP A 112 11.75 0.80 16.65
N ILE A 113 10.72 -0.06 16.50
CA ILE A 113 9.41 0.36 15.99
C ILE A 113 8.84 1.51 16.84
N LYS A 114 8.84 1.33 18.17
CA LYS A 114 8.35 2.36 19.09
C LYS A 114 9.15 3.66 18.97
N LYS A 115 10.48 3.57 18.91
CA LYS A 115 11.37 4.73 18.80
C LYS A 115 11.15 5.52 17.52
N ILE A 116 11.15 4.84 16.36
CA ILE A 116 11.03 5.51 15.07
C ILE A 116 9.61 6.04 14.84
N SER A 117 8.59 5.28 15.21
CA SER A 117 7.18 5.67 15.06
C SER A 117 6.78 6.87 15.95
N LYS A 118 7.58 7.19 16.97
CA LYS A 118 7.35 8.37 17.80
C LYS A 118 7.70 9.67 17.07
N SER A 119 8.71 9.65 16.20
CA SER A 119 9.24 10.83 15.50
C SER A 119 8.89 10.88 14.03
N ASP A 120 8.56 9.74 13.41
CA ASP A 120 8.25 9.64 12.00
C ASP A 120 6.80 9.19 11.78
N LEU A 121 5.99 10.13 11.26
CA LEU A 121 4.58 9.91 10.98
C LEU A 121 4.35 8.86 9.88
N LYS A 122 5.25 8.79 8.88
CA LYS A 122 5.15 7.82 7.77
C LYS A 122 5.40 6.41 8.30
N GLU A 123 6.41 6.25 9.14
CA GLU A 123 6.71 4.97 9.79
C GLU A 123 5.56 4.54 10.72
N TYR A 124 5.05 5.46 11.54
CA TYR A 124 3.88 5.19 12.38
C TYR A 124 2.69 4.71 11.54
N THR A 125 2.37 5.44 10.48
CA THR A 125 1.25 5.11 9.58
C THR A 125 1.46 3.76 8.89
N SER A 126 2.70 3.43 8.52
CA SER A 126 3.05 2.13 7.93
C SER A 126 2.76 0.98 8.89
N TYR A 127 3.14 1.11 10.15
CA TYR A 127 2.83 0.09 11.17
C TYR A 127 1.36 0.08 11.59
N LEU A 128 0.67 1.23 11.59
CA LEU A 128 -0.76 1.31 11.86
C LEU A 128 -1.57 0.47 10.87
N THR A 129 -1.20 0.51 9.58
CA THR A 129 -1.93 -0.15 8.49
C THR A 129 -1.29 -1.46 8.04
N ARG A 130 -0.33 -1.98 8.79
CA ARG A 130 0.34 -3.24 8.45
C ARG A 130 -0.66 -4.40 8.40
N ARG A 131 -0.41 -5.33 7.50
CA ARG A 131 -1.16 -6.58 7.40
C ARG A 131 -0.21 -7.77 7.62
N PRO A 132 -0.54 -8.72 8.52
CA PRO A 132 0.33 -9.87 8.75
C PRO A 132 0.39 -10.78 7.52
N ILE A 133 1.61 -11.19 7.13
CA ILE A 133 1.88 -12.29 6.20
C ILE A 133 2.17 -13.55 7.02
N ILE A 134 3.09 -13.45 7.97
CA ILE A 134 3.37 -14.48 9.00
C ILE A 134 3.54 -13.74 10.31
N SER A 135 2.63 -13.94 11.24
CA SER A 135 2.68 -13.34 12.58
C SER A 135 2.00 -14.23 13.61
N THR A 136 2.09 -13.83 14.86
CA THR A 136 1.37 -14.43 15.98
C THR A 136 0.53 -13.35 16.66
N ASN A 137 -0.60 -13.74 17.26
CA ASN A 137 -1.45 -12.84 18.03
C ASN A 137 -0.67 -12.10 19.13
N GLU A 138 0.34 -12.74 19.71
CA GLU A 138 1.20 -12.13 20.72
C GLU A 138 2.03 -10.97 20.15
N MET A 139 2.67 -11.20 18.99
CA MET A 139 3.46 -10.15 18.32
C MET A 139 2.60 -8.98 17.86
N ASP A 140 1.41 -9.28 17.32
CA ASP A 140 0.47 -8.24 16.91
C ASP A 140 0.02 -7.38 18.09
N LYS A 141 -0.28 -7.99 19.24
CA LYS A 141 -0.61 -7.28 20.49
C LYS A 141 0.57 -6.45 21.00
N LYS A 142 1.79 -6.97 21.00
CA LYS A 142 3.00 -6.24 21.42
C LYS A 142 3.24 -5.00 20.55
N ILE A 143 3.12 -5.13 19.23
CA ILE A 143 3.30 -3.99 18.33
C ILE A 143 2.17 -2.97 18.52
N ASN A 144 0.91 -3.41 18.61
CA ASN A 144 -0.22 -2.52 18.86
C ASN A 144 -0.06 -1.74 20.17
N TYR A 145 0.37 -2.42 21.23
CA TYR A 145 0.65 -1.76 22.52
C TYR A 145 1.79 -0.74 22.41
N ALA A 146 2.87 -1.08 21.68
CA ALA A 146 3.99 -0.16 21.48
C ALA A 146 3.58 1.12 20.73
N LEU A 147 2.59 1.03 19.84
CA LEU A 147 2.09 2.16 19.04
C LEU A 147 0.99 2.97 19.75
N SER A 148 0.20 2.36 20.63
CA SER A 148 -1.06 2.91 21.17
C SER A 148 -0.93 4.25 21.90
N THR A 149 0.25 4.55 22.44
CA THR A 149 0.49 5.77 23.24
C THR A 149 1.34 6.83 22.54
N LEU A 150 1.73 6.59 21.26
CA LEU A 150 2.69 7.46 20.58
C LEU A 150 2.05 8.75 20.05
N TRP A 151 0.83 8.63 19.54
CA TRP A 151 0.12 9.75 18.93
C TRP A 151 -1.28 9.89 19.55
N THR A 152 -1.60 11.06 20.07
CA THR A 152 -2.99 11.38 20.41
C THR A 152 -3.80 11.59 19.13
N LYS A 153 -5.12 11.44 19.22
CA LYS A 153 -6.02 11.66 18.07
C LYS A 153 -5.80 13.04 17.42
N ASN A 154 -5.73 14.09 18.25
CA ASN A 154 -5.53 15.46 17.76
C ASN A 154 -4.16 15.65 17.12
N ASN A 155 -3.08 15.14 17.73
CA ASN A 155 -1.73 15.30 17.19
C ASN A 155 -1.58 14.53 15.87
N PHE A 156 -2.17 13.33 15.77
CA PHE A 156 -2.15 12.56 14.53
C PHE A 156 -2.93 13.25 13.41
N TYR A 157 -4.15 13.72 13.72
CA TYR A 157 -4.96 14.48 12.76
C TYR A 157 -4.21 15.70 12.24
N ASN A 158 -3.70 16.55 13.16
CA ASN A 158 -2.97 17.76 12.78
C ASN A 158 -1.71 17.45 11.95
N ALA A 159 -0.96 16.41 12.31
CA ALA A 159 0.22 16.01 11.57
C ALA A 159 -0.14 15.51 10.14
N LYS A 160 -1.24 14.75 10.01
CA LYS A 160 -1.76 14.32 8.69
C LYS A 160 -2.29 15.48 7.87
N TYR A 161 -2.94 16.45 8.50
CA TYR A 161 -3.39 17.66 7.83
C TYR A 161 -2.20 18.47 7.29
N VAL A 162 -1.17 18.69 8.09
CA VAL A 162 0.04 19.40 7.67
C VAL A 162 0.75 18.65 6.52
N GLU A 163 0.89 17.33 6.63
CA GLU A 163 1.45 16.48 5.56
C GLU A 163 0.65 16.64 4.25
N GLN A 164 -0.68 16.67 4.35
CA GLN A 164 -1.54 16.88 3.17
C GLN A 164 -1.36 18.26 2.57
N GLN A 165 -1.32 19.32 3.38
CA GLN A 165 -1.12 20.69 2.88
C GLN A 165 0.24 20.83 2.19
N GLN A 166 1.30 20.29 2.77
CA GLN A 166 2.63 20.29 2.15
C GLN A 166 2.62 19.56 0.79
N ARG A 167 2.02 18.38 0.73
CA ARG A 167 1.89 17.63 -0.52
C ARG A 167 1.05 18.39 -1.57
N HIS A 168 -0.09 18.98 -1.15
CA HIS A 168 -0.93 19.76 -2.07
C HIS A 168 -0.20 20.98 -2.63
N SER A 169 0.66 21.63 -1.84
CA SER A 169 1.44 22.78 -2.31
C SER A 169 2.41 22.43 -3.44
N GLU A 170 2.91 21.19 -3.50
CA GLU A 170 3.75 20.70 -4.59
C GLU A 170 2.99 20.63 -5.94
N PHE A 171 1.65 20.61 -5.89
CA PHE A 171 0.75 20.59 -7.02
C PHE A 171 -0.08 21.89 -7.12
N PHE A 172 0.49 23.01 -6.69
CA PHE A 172 -0.16 24.33 -6.73
C PHE A 172 -1.49 24.41 -5.98
N SER A 173 -1.72 23.51 -5.05
CA SER A 173 -2.96 23.38 -4.24
C SER A 173 -4.25 23.32 -5.09
N THR A 174 -4.18 22.77 -6.29
CA THR A 174 -5.32 22.66 -7.20
C THR A 174 -5.57 21.23 -7.65
N ALA A 175 -6.85 20.84 -7.69
CA ALA A 175 -7.31 19.58 -8.31
C ALA A 175 -7.49 19.70 -9.85
N TYR A 176 -7.44 20.93 -10.40
CA TYR A 176 -7.64 21.21 -11.83
C TYR A 176 -6.35 21.12 -12.64
N ASN A 177 -5.53 20.09 -12.37
CA ASN A 177 -4.34 19.83 -13.15
C ASN A 177 -4.70 18.99 -14.38
N LEU A 178 -4.29 19.44 -15.57
CA LEU A 178 -4.53 18.72 -16.83
C LEU A 178 -3.79 17.38 -16.92
N GLU A 179 -2.68 17.25 -16.19
CA GLU A 179 -1.85 16.05 -16.14
C GLU A 179 -1.60 15.65 -14.68
N PRO A 180 -2.62 15.21 -13.93
CA PRO A 180 -2.48 14.92 -12.51
C PRO A 180 -1.61 13.69 -12.24
N ASP A 181 -0.85 13.72 -11.15
CA ASP A 181 -0.34 12.49 -10.54
C ASP A 181 -1.49 11.77 -9.81
N LEU A 182 -1.86 10.60 -10.30
CA LEU A 182 -3.02 9.83 -9.81
C LEU A 182 -2.84 9.28 -8.40
N LYS A 183 -1.65 9.40 -7.84
CA LYS A 183 -1.35 8.98 -6.47
C LYS A 183 -1.27 10.17 -5.51
N GLU A 184 -0.55 11.23 -5.88
CA GLU A 184 -0.14 12.27 -4.94
C GLU A 184 -0.84 13.63 -5.14
N SER A 185 -1.39 13.95 -6.33
CA SER A 185 -2.10 15.22 -6.57
C SER A 185 -3.33 15.39 -5.68
N PRO A 186 -3.77 16.65 -5.41
CA PRO A 186 -5.02 16.90 -4.71
C PRO A 186 -6.21 16.16 -5.33
N GLY A 187 -7.05 15.56 -4.48
CA GLY A 187 -8.23 14.81 -4.92
C GLY A 187 -7.93 13.38 -5.43
N THR A 188 -6.69 12.89 -5.31
CA THR A 188 -6.30 11.56 -5.80
C THR A 188 -6.14 10.52 -4.68
N LEU A 189 -5.54 9.36 -4.98
CA LEU A 189 -5.51 8.20 -4.08
C LEU A 189 -4.94 8.50 -2.69
N ARG A 190 -3.96 9.38 -2.59
CA ARG A 190 -3.33 9.70 -1.30
C ARG A 190 -4.27 10.44 -0.37
N ASP A 191 -5.15 11.28 -0.88
CA ASP A 191 -6.13 11.99 -0.06
C ASP A 191 -7.12 11.01 0.56
N PHE A 192 -7.64 10.08 -0.23
CA PHE A 192 -8.51 9.03 0.26
C PHE A 192 -7.80 8.15 1.30
N GLN A 193 -6.56 7.75 1.02
CA GLN A 193 -5.75 6.97 1.96
C GLN A 193 -5.50 7.74 3.26
N SER A 194 -5.24 9.04 3.19
CA SER A 194 -5.06 9.88 4.38
C SER A 194 -6.32 9.94 5.24
N ALA A 195 -7.49 10.05 4.61
CA ALA A 195 -8.78 9.98 5.31
C ALA A 195 -8.97 8.61 5.99
N LEU A 196 -8.67 7.49 5.31
CA LEU A 196 -8.73 6.15 5.92
C LEU A 196 -7.80 6.01 7.12
N TRP A 197 -6.58 6.56 7.07
CA TRP A 197 -5.65 6.52 8.20
C TRP A 197 -6.15 7.31 9.40
N ILE A 198 -6.77 8.47 9.17
CA ILE A 198 -7.41 9.27 10.20
C ILE A 198 -8.58 8.52 10.84
N LEU A 199 -9.43 7.91 10.01
CA LEU A 199 -10.56 7.11 10.47
C LEU A 199 -10.10 5.91 11.31
N GLN A 200 -9.07 5.22 10.87
CA GLN A 200 -8.50 4.09 11.60
C GLN A 200 -7.89 4.51 12.93
N HIS A 201 -7.09 5.59 12.95
CA HIS A 201 -6.42 6.03 14.19
C HIS A 201 -7.36 6.69 15.17
N CYS A 202 -8.22 7.60 14.68
CA CYS A 202 -9.06 8.43 15.56
C CYS A 202 -10.36 7.72 16.00
N PHE A 203 -10.89 6.81 15.18
CA PHE A 203 -12.20 6.20 15.38
C PHE A 203 -12.18 4.67 15.41
N ASP A 204 -11.01 4.04 15.23
CA ASP A 204 -10.81 2.59 15.12
C ASP A 204 -11.60 1.92 13.97
N LEU A 205 -11.87 2.67 12.89
CA LEU A 205 -12.59 2.20 11.70
C LEU A 205 -11.57 1.76 10.64
N LYS A 206 -11.49 0.46 10.40
CA LYS A 206 -10.44 -0.16 9.57
C LYS A 206 -10.92 -0.55 8.18
N THR A 207 -12.22 -0.75 8.02
CA THR A 207 -12.82 -1.23 6.77
C THR A 207 -13.91 -0.30 6.29
N VAL A 208 -14.18 -0.33 4.98
CA VAL A 208 -15.27 0.44 4.37
C VAL A 208 -16.62 0.07 4.98
N ASP A 209 -16.83 -1.21 5.32
CA ASP A 209 -18.05 -1.68 5.96
C ASP A 209 -18.24 -1.09 7.37
N GLU A 210 -17.18 -1.04 8.19
CA GLU A 210 -17.21 -0.37 9.49
C GLU A 210 -17.49 1.13 9.36
N ILE A 211 -16.87 1.79 8.37
CA ILE A 211 -17.07 3.20 8.08
C ILE A 211 -18.52 3.46 7.68
N SER A 212 -19.09 2.65 6.80
CA SER A 212 -20.50 2.76 6.38
C SER A 212 -21.47 2.60 7.55
N LYS A 213 -21.20 1.68 8.48
CA LYS A 213 -22.04 1.44 9.66
C LYS A 213 -21.89 2.52 10.74
N SER A 214 -20.79 3.27 10.75
CA SER A 214 -20.48 4.26 11.79
C SER A 214 -21.33 5.51 11.73
N ARG A 215 -22.06 5.78 10.65
CA ARG A 215 -22.84 7.00 10.39
C ARG A 215 -22.02 8.32 10.45
N ILE A 216 -20.69 8.24 10.33
CA ILE A 216 -19.82 9.43 10.27
C ILE A 216 -20.07 10.19 8.95
N PHE A 217 -20.45 9.46 7.89
CA PHE A 217 -20.73 10.02 6.58
C PHE A 217 -22.23 9.91 6.26
N ASN A 218 -22.85 11.03 5.92
CA ASN A 218 -24.26 11.11 5.55
C ASN A 218 -24.45 10.93 4.02
N GLY A 219 -24.27 9.72 3.51
CA GLY A 219 -24.62 9.40 2.10
C GLY A 219 -23.51 9.55 1.07
N GLU A 220 -22.52 10.41 1.27
CA GLU A 220 -21.44 10.70 0.30
C GLU A 220 -20.32 9.64 0.24
N LEU A 221 -20.36 8.65 1.14
CA LEU A 221 -19.32 7.64 1.22
C LEU A 221 -19.23 6.78 -0.05
N ASN A 222 -20.39 6.42 -0.63
CA ASN A 222 -20.43 5.59 -1.84
C ASN A 222 -19.77 6.31 -3.01
N ASP A 223 -20.08 7.59 -3.20
CA ASP A 223 -19.48 8.41 -4.26
C ASP A 223 -17.97 8.52 -4.09
N ALA A 224 -17.49 8.70 -2.85
CA ALA A 224 -16.06 8.73 -2.55
C ALA A 224 -15.38 7.38 -2.83
N ILE A 225 -16.04 6.26 -2.52
CA ILE A 225 -15.54 4.90 -2.82
C ILE A 225 -15.49 4.67 -4.33
N ASP A 226 -16.52 5.08 -5.05
CA ASP A 226 -16.59 4.93 -6.50
C ASP A 226 -15.50 5.78 -7.19
N ALA A 227 -15.31 7.04 -6.75
CA ALA A 227 -14.24 7.89 -7.19
C ALA A 227 -12.85 7.28 -6.91
N TYR A 228 -12.63 6.75 -5.70
CA TYR A 228 -11.38 6.07 -5.35
C TYR A 228 -11.12 4.86 -6.26
N ASN A 229 -12.11 4.04 -6.50
CA ASN A 229 -12.01 2.87 -7.37
C ASN A 229 -11.78 3.27 -8.83
N PHE A 230 -12.39 4.34 -9.29
CA PHE A 230 -12.16 4.89 -10.63
C PHE A 230 -10.73 5.38 -10.79
N ILE A 231 -10.22 6.18 -9.84
CA ILE A 231 -8.83 6.67 -9.86
C ILE A 231 -7.83 5.51 -9.79
N LYS A 232 -8.12 4.44 -9.03
CA LYS A 232 -7.30 3.21 -9.04
C LYS A 232 -7.24 2.60 -10.44
N SER A 233 -8.36 2.56 -11.15
CA SER A 233 -8.41 2.01 -12.50
C SER A 233 -7.61 2.87 -13.49
N LEU A 234 -7.73 4.18 -13.41
CA LEU A 234 -6.92 5.11 -14.20
C LEU A 234 -5.43 4.95 -13.90
N ARG A 235 -5.05 4.88 -12.63
CA ARG A 235 -3.66 4.66 -12.24
C ARG A 235 -3.12 3.33 -12.78
N PHE A 236 -3.92 2.27 -12.68
CA PHE A 236 -3.55 0.97 -13.22
C PHE A 236 -3.30 1.06 -14.72
N ALA A 237 -4.23 1.65 -15.49
CA ALA A 237 -4.09 1.85 -16.93
C ALA A 237 -2.87 2.72 -17.30
N THR A 238 -2.65 3.83 -16.55
CA THR A 238 -1.51 4.73 -16.76
C THR A 238 -0.18 4.03 -16.50
N ASN A 239 -0.07 3.29 -15.39
CA ASN A 239 1.13 2.53 -15.07
C ASN A 239 1.47 1.51 -16.17
N LEU A 240 0.45 0.87 -16.73
CA LEU A 240 0.63 -0.12 -17.80
C LEU A 240 1.02 0.52 -19.14
N SER A 241 0.49 1.70 -19.44
CA SER A 241 0.74 2.37 -20.74
C SER A 241 2.05 3.12 -20.76
N THR A 242 2.40 3.82 -19.67
CA THR A 242 3.52 4.77 -19.64
C THR A 242 4.55 4.50 -18.55
N ASN A 243 4.31 3.51 -17.68
CA ASN A 243 5.17 3.22 -16.52
C ASN A 243 5.33 4.41 -15.56
N LYS A 244 4.30 5.27 -15.44
CA LYS A 244 4.25 6.47 -14.59
C LYS A 244 2.98 6.49 -13.76
N ASN A 245 2.93 7.32 -12.71
CA ASN A 245 1.69 7.66 -11.99
C ASN A 245 1.00 8.90 -12.56
N ARG A 246 1.72 9.72 -13.33
CA ARG A 246 1.20 10.94 -13.95
C ARG A 246 0.36 10.59 -15.18
N LEU A 247 -0.86 11.06 -15.22
CA LEU A 247 -1.77 10.94 -16.35
C LEU A 247 -1.49 12.08 -17.34
N ASP A 248 -0.33 12.02 -17.98
CA ASP A 248 0.08 12.98 -19.02
C ASP A 248 -0.75 12.82 -20.31
N PHE A 249 -0.66 13.76 -21.24
CA PHE A 249 -1.44 13.71 -22.48
C PHE A 249 -1.19 12.45 -23.31
N GLU A 250 0.02 11.92 -23.29
CA GLU A 250 0.34 10.66 -23.96
C GLU A 250 -0.46 9.49 -23.34
N ALA A 251 -0.47 9.39 -22.01
CA ALA A 251 -1.26 8.39 -21.29
C ALA A 251 -2.77 8.55 -21.54
N GLN A 252 -3.28 9.80 -21.57
CA GLN A 252 -4.68 10.09 -21.86
C GLN A 252 -5.07 9.59 -23.26
N ILE A 253 -4.25 9.86 -24.27
CA ILE A 253 -4.46 9.38 -25.64
C ILE A 253 -4.45 7.86 -25.72
N GLU A 254 -3.44 7.23 -25.13
CA GLU A 254 -3.30 5.76 -25.14
C GLU A 254 -4.47 5.06 -24.44
N ILE A 255 -4.88 5.55 -23.27
CA ILE A 255 -5.99 4.99 -22.51
C ILE A 255 -7.31 5.20 -23.24
N SER A 256 -7.55 6.38 -23.83
CA SER A 256 -8.79 6.67 -24.57
C SER A 256 -8.98 5.77 -25.81
N LYS A 257 -7.90 5.40 -26.49
CA LYS A 257 -7.93 4.45 -27.61
C LYS A 257 -8.32 3.05 -27.16
N LYS A 258 -7.89 2.65 -25.97
CA LYS A 258 -8.16 1.31 -25.40
C LYS A 258 -9.50 1.21 -24.66
N ALA A 259 -10.12 2.34 -24.35
CA ALA A 259 -11.42 2.43 -23.69
C ALA A 259 -12.62 2.32 -24.64
N LYS A 260 -12.38 2.46 -25.94
CA LYS A 260 -13.36 2.26 -27.03
C LYS A 260 -13.47 0.78 -27.37
#